data_01a0df81616674b3d887cdc5db65193b
#
_entry.id   01a0df81616674b3d887cdc5db65193b
#
_cell.length_a   1.000
_cell.length_b   1.000
_cell.length_c   1.000
_cell.angle_alpha   90.00
_cell.angle_beta   90.00
_cell.angle_gamma   90.00
#
_symmetry.space_group_name_H-M   'P 1'
#
loop_
_entity.id
_entity.type
_entity.pdbx_description
1 polymer ?
#
loop_
_entity_poly.entity_id
_entity_poly.type
_entity_poly.pdbx_seq_one_letter_code
_entity_poly.pdbx_strand_id
1 'polypeptide(L)'
;AFWQTLTFRIGINLLILLILLFGINYWIHLIRKQKQTKKNTEKQISELQLKTIRSQMDPHFTFNALNTISSVIYKEDKEQAYKYFSKFSKLVRSALEASDKIARSLAEEIEFTKNYLDLEKIRFNDGFNFFIDIDSKVNLYRKVPKMIIQNYAENAVKHGLKHKKNNRVLNIQITEKNRHLIIVIEDNGIGRQKADKLNLFTSGKGLQIMSTIYELYNKLYNIEIIQTIE
;
A
#
# COMPACT_ATOMS: atom_id res chain seq x y z
N ALA A 1 24.08 -15.99 -65.97
CA ALA A 1 24.50 -15.13 -64.86
C ALA A 1 24.43 -15.93 -63.57
N PHE A 2 25.45 -15.85 -62.70
CA PHE A 2 25.57 -16.59 -61.43
C PHE A 2 24.34 -16.52 -60.52
N TRP A 3 23.67 -15.38 -60.52
CA TRP A 3 22.45 -15.13 -59.70
C TRP A 3 21.20 -15.98 -60.09
N GLN A 4 21.25 -16.64 -61.25
CA GLN A 4 20.13 -17.47 -61.76
C GLN A 4 20.33 -18.93 -61.45
N THR A 5 21.45 -19.33 -60.86
CA THR A 5 21.67 -20.72 -60.47
C THR A 5 20.79 -21.14 -59.29
N LEU A 6 20.23 -22.35 -59.33
CA LEU A 6 19.38 -22.88 -58.30
C LEU A 6 20.08 -22.88 -56.92
N THR A 7 21.38 -23.21 -56.91
CA THR A 7 22.22 -23.25 -55.72
C THR A 7 22.33 -21.86 -55.05
N PHE A 8 22.45 -20.76 -55.81
CA PHE A 8 22.51 -19.40 -55.29
C PHE A 8 21.15 -19.00 -54.63
N ARG A 9 20.06 -19.33 -55.28
CA ARG A 9 18.69 -19.06 -54.72
C ARG A 9 18.41 -19.83 -53.44
N ILE A 10 18.81 -21.09 -53.37
CA ILE A 10 18.71 -21.90 -52.17
C ILE A 10 19.54 -21.29 -51.04
N GLY A 11 20.80 -20.89 -51.33
CA GLY A 11 21.68 -20.25 -50.35
C GLY A 11 21.12 -18.97 -49.74
N ILE A 12 20.56 -18.09 -50.60
CA ILE A 12 19.92 -16.85 -50.12
C ILE A 12 18.69 -17.16 -49.27
N ASN A 13 17.81 -18.06 -49.69
CA ASN A 13 16.64 -18.42 -48.92
C ASN A 13 16.99 -19.01 -47.56
N LEU A 14 18.04 -19.83 -47.49
CA LEU A 14 18.54 -20.41 -46.28
C LEU A 14 19.13 -19.35 -45.33
N LEU A 15 19.84 -18.36 -45.86
CA LEU A 15 20.36 -17.21 -45.11
C LEU A 15 19.23 -16.36 -44.56
N ILE A 16 18.21 -16.06 -45.37
CA ILE A 16 17.03 -15.32 -44.92
C ILE A 16 16.31 -16.09 -43.78
N LEU A 17 16.12 -17.40 -43.92
CA LEU A 17 15.52 -18.25 -42.90
C LEU A 17 16.31 -18.18 -41.59
N LEU A 18 17.66 -18.27 -41.66
CA LEU A 18 18.51 -18.18 -40.48
C LEU A 18 18.39 -16.82 -39.77
N ILE A 19 18.34 -15.70 -40.55
CA ILE A 19 18.15 -14.36 -39.99
C ILE A 19 16.79 -14.25 -39.31
N LEU A 20 15.75 -14.76 -39.94
CA LEU A 20 14.40 -14.78 -39.34
C LEU A 20 14.34 -15.59 -38.03
N LEU A 21 14.92 -16.79 -38.03
CA LEU A 21 14.99 -17.63 -36.82
C LEU A 21 15.79 -16.94 -35.71
N PHE A 22 16.91 -16.29 -36.04
CA PHE A 22 17.69 -15.52 -35.08
C PHE A 22 16.87 -14.34 -34.53
N GLY A 23 16.17 -13.60 -35.38
CA GLY A 23 15.31 -12.49 -34.98
C GLY A 23 14.17 -12.93 -34.05
N ILE A 24 13.51 -14.05 -34.37
CA ILE A 24 12.46 -14.64 -33.53
C ILE A 24 13.02 -15.07 -32.17
N ASN A 25 14.15 -15.79 -32.14
CA ASN A 25 14.79 -16.19 -30.89
C ASN A 25 15.19 -15.00 -30.03
N TYR A 26 15.77 -13.96 -30.63
CA TYR A 26 16.13 -12.71 -29.95
C TYR A 26 14.90 -12.02 -29.36
N TRP A 27 13.81 -11.94 -30.11
CA TRP A 27 12.56 -11.35 -29.67
C TRP A 27 11.93 -12.13 -28.51
N ILE A 28 11.89 -13.47 -28.60
CA ILE A 28 11.44 -14.35 -27.52
C ILE A 28 12.30 -14.15 -26.27
N HIS A 29 13.62 -14.00 -26.42
CA HIS A 29 14.53 -13.74 -25.31
C HIS A 29 14.20 -12.42 -24.61
N LEU A 30 13.95 -11.35 -25.38
CA LEU A 30 13.56 -10.04 -24.82
C LEU A 30 12.25 -10.12 -24.04
N ILE A 31 11.23 -10.80 -24.58
CA ILE A 31 9.95 -10.99 -23.91
C ILE A 31 10.12 -11.77 -22.60
N ARG A 32 10.90 -12.86 -22.63
CA ARG A 32 11.18 -13.65 -21.42
C ARG A 32 11.91 -12.81 -20.37
N LYS A 33 12.89 -12.01 -20.76
CA LYS A 33 13.62 -11.11 -19.86
C LYS A 33 12.68 -10.08 -19.22
N GLN A 34 11.81 -9.45 -20.01
CA GLN A 34 10.83 -8.50 -19.48
C GLN A 34 9.85 -9.15 -18.48
N LYS A 35 9.32 -10.34 -18.83
CA LYS A 35 8.42 -11.09 -17.93
C LYS A 35 9.13 -11.46 -16.60
N GLN A 36 10.38 -11.87 -16.68
CA GLN A 36 11.16 -12.24 -15.49
C GLN A 36 11.43 -11.01 -14.61
N THR A 37 11.81 -9.88 -15.20
CA THR A 37 12.03 -8.62 -14.47
C THR A 37 10.73 -8.18 -13.78
N LYS A 38 9.60 -8.22 -14.49
CA LYS A 38 8.29 -7.89 -13.93
C LYS A 38 7.95 -8.77 -12.73
N LYS A 39 8.08 -10.09 -12.88
CA LYS A 39 7.82 -11.06 -11.81
C LYS A 39 8.71 -10.83 -10.58
N ASN A 40 9.99 -10.55 -10.81
CA ASN A 40 10.92 -10.26 -9.71
C ASN A 40 10.55 -8.97 -8.97
N THR A 41 10.15 -7.92 -9.70
CA THR A 41 9.70 -6.66 -9.08
C THR A 41 8.43 -6.87 -8.27
N GLU A 42 7.45 -7.60 -8.80
CA GLU A 42 6.21 -7.94 -8.07
C GLU A 42 6.52 -8.70 -6.77
N LYS A 43 7.45 -9.67 -6.84
CA LYS A 43 7.90 -10.41 -5.66
C LYS A 43 8.56 -9.49 -4.62
N GLN A 44 9.43 -8.58 -5.04
CA GLN A 44 10.07 -7.62 -4.15
C GLN A 44 9.04 -6.70 -3.45
N ILE A 45 8.06 -6.20 -4.20
CA ILE A 45 6.98 -5.39 -3.63
C ILE A 45 6.20 -6.19 -2.58
N SER A 46 5.83 -7.44 -2.91
CA SER A 46 5.11 -8.32 -1.98
C SER A 46 5.91 -8.59 -0.70
N GLU A 47 7.20 -8.88 -0.81
CA GLU A 47 8.09 -9.07 0.35
C GLU A 47 8.19 -7.81 1.22
N LEU A 48 8.31 -6.64 0.60
CA LEU A 48 8.34 -5.36 1.31
C LEU A 48 7.01 -5.07 2.01
N GLN A 49 5.88 -5.36 1.35
CA GLN A 49 4.56 -5.21 1.95
C GLN A 49 4.37 -6.15 3.14
N LEU A 50 4.79 -7.41 3.01
CA LEU A 50 4.76 -8.36 4.14
C LEU A 50 5.61 -7.88 5.32
N LYS A 51 6.78 -7.32 5.03
CA LYS A 51 7.66 -6.72 6.06
C LYS A 51 6.96 -5.53 6.74
N THR A 52 6.27 -4.71 5.97
CA THR A 52 5.48 -3.58 6.49
C THR A 52 4.32 -4.08 7.36
N ILE A 53 3.56 -5.07 6.88
CA ILE A 53 2.47 -5.69 7.64
C ILE A 53 2.99 -6.27 8.96
N ARG A 54 4.09 -7.03 8.94
CA ARG A 54 4.71 -7.59 10.16
C ARG A 54 5.18 -6.50 11.12
N SER A 55 5.68 -5.38 10.61
CA SER A 55 6.09 -4.23 11.42
C SER A 55 4.90 -3.49 12.02
N GLN A 56 3.77 -3.46 11.31
CA GLN A 56 2.55 -2.75 11.71
C GLN A 56 1.60 -3.62 12.54
N MET A 57 1.59 -4.94 12.31
CA MET A 57 1.04 -5.91 13.27
C MET A 57 2.01 -6.05 14.45
N ASP A 58 2.53 -4.90 14.91
CA ASP A 58 3.27 -4.79 16.15
C ASP A 58 2.55 -5.63 17.22
N PRO A 59 3.25 -6.54 17.90
CA PRO A 59 2.67 -7.25 19.03
C PRO A 59 1.91 -6.31 19.97
N HIS A 60 2.40 -5.10 20.13
CA HIS A 60 1.76 -4.04 20.91
C HIS A 60 0.36 -3.63 20.37
N PHE A 61 0.14 -3.51 19.05
CA PHE A 61 -1.20 -3.26 18.49
C PHE A 61 -2.15 -4.43 18.78
N THR A 62 -1.69 -5.65 18.53
CA THR A 62 -2.47 -6.86 18.81
C THR A 62 -2.80 -7.00 20.29
N PHE A 63 -1.83 -6.80 21.18
CA PHE A 63 -2.06 -6.81 22.62
C PHE A 63 -3.01 -5.70 23.08
N ASN A 64 -2.88 -4.49 22.53
CA ASN A 64 -3.78 -3.39 22.85
C ASN A 64 -5.22 -3.67 22.39
N ALA A 65 -5.38 -4.24 21.19
CA ALA A 65 -6.70 -4.64 20.71
C ALA A 65 -7.34 -5.70 21.62
N LEU A 66 -6.60 -6.74 21.99
CA LEU A 66 -7.05 -7.78 22.89
C LEU A 66 -7.39 -7.24 24.30
N ASN A 67 -6.54 -6.37 24.85
CA ASN A 67 -6.79 -5.72 26.13
C ASN A 67 -8.03 -4.84 26.09
N THR A 68 -8.27 -4.13 24.98
CA THR A 68 -9.49 -3.33 24.81
C THR A 68 -10.73 -4.24 24.76
N ILE A 69 -10.67 -5.33 23.99
CA ILE A 69 -11.75 -6.33 23.95
C ILE A 69 -12.04 -6.86 25.35
N SER A 70 -11.00 -7.28 26.10
CA SER A 70 -11.13 -7.76 27.46
C SER A 70 -11.74 -6.73 28.40
N SER A 71 -11.34 -5.46 28.29
CA SER A 71 -11.91 -4.36 29.08
C SER A 71 -13.39 -4.12 28.80
N VAL A 72 -13.80 -4.22 27.52
CA VAL A 72 -15.20 -4.06 27.12
C VAL A 72 -16.05 -5.25 27.61
N ILE A 73 -15.50 -6.47 27.53
CA ILE A 73 -16.17 -7.66 28.09
C ILE A 73 -16.35 -7.52 29.60
N TYR A 74 -15.32 -7.05 30.31
CA TYR A 74 -15.39 -6.83 31.76
C TYR A 74 -16.43 -5.81 32.17
N LYS A 75 -16.71 -4.82 31.33
CA LYS A 75 -17.80 -3.83 31.51
C LYS A 75 -19.19 -4.37 31.16
N GLU A 76 -19.31 -5.66 30.85
CA GLU A 76 -20.52 -6.34 30.43
C GLU A 76 -21.21 -5.82 29.16
N ASP A 77 -20.52 -4.97 28.39
CA ASP A 77 -20.99 -4.49 27.09
C ASP A 77 -20.70 -5.53 26.00
N LYS A 78 -21.52 -6.57 25.96
CA LYS A 78 -21.33 -7.69 25.01
C LYS A 78 -21.48 -7.26 23.55
N GLU A 79 -22.35 -6.30 23.25
CA GLU A 79 -22.57 -5.81 21.89
C GLU A 79 -21.34 -5.05 21.38
N GLN A 80 -20.80 -4.16 22.21
CA GLN A 80 -19.61 -3.41 21.88
C GLN A 80 -18.37 -4.33 21.74
N ALA A 81 -18.23 -5.33 22.63
CA ALA A 81 -17.17 -6.32 22.56
C ALA A 81 -17.22 -7.13 21.26
N TYR A 82 -18.41 -7.60 20.87
CA TYR A 82 -18.61 -8.32 19.61
C TYR A 82 -18.30 -7.46 18.39
N LYS A 83 -18.76 -6.22 18.37
CA LYS A 83 -18.50 -5.24 17.30
C LYS A 83 -17.01 -4.97 17.14
N TYR A 84 -16.31 -4.79 18.25
CA TYR A 84 -14.85 -4.58 18.26
C TYR A 84 -14.10 -5.82 17.75
N PHE A 85 -14.43 -6.99 18.29
CA PHE A 85 -13.82 -8.25 17.87
C PHE A 85 -14.06 -8.53 16.39
N SER A 86 -15.26 -8.27 15.89
CA SER A 86 -15.60 -8.44 14.47
C SER A 86 -14.74 -7.52 13.57
N LYS A 87 -14.58 -6.24 13.95
CA LYS A 87 -13.71 -5.30 13.20
C LYS A 87 -12.25 -5.72 13.24
N PHE A 88 -11.75 -6.13 14.41
CA PHE A 88 -10.39 -6.62 14.56
C PHE A 88 -10.15 -7.86 13.69
N SER A 89 -11.05 -8.84 13.72
CA SER A 89 -10.96 -10.05 12.91
C SER A 89 -10.97 -9.74 11.41
N LYS A 90 -11.80 -8.79 10.95
CA LYS A 90 -11.80 -8.31 9.55
C LYS A 90 -10.48 -7.66 9.16
N LEU A 91 -9.92 -6.83 10.04
CA LEU A 91 -8.64 -6.17 9.79
C LEU A 91 -7.51 -7.19 9.64
N VAL A 92 -7.41 -8.15 10.58
CA VAL A 92 -6.40 -9.21 10.55
C VAL A 92 -6.55 -10.07 9.29
N ARG A 93 -7.76 -10.50 8.95
CA ARG A 93 -8.04 -11.25 7.73
C ARG A 93 -7.64 -10.47 6.49
N SER A 94 -8.07 -9.22 6.35
CA SER A 94 -7.73 -8.37 5.21
C SER A 94 -6.23 -8.12 5.10
N ALA A 95 -5.50 -8.04 6.21
CA ALA A 95 -4.05 -7.94 6.21
C ALA A 95 -3.37 -9.23 5.71
N LEU A 96 -3.89 -10.40 6.10
CA LEU A 96 -3.34 -11.71 5.71
C LEU A 96 -3.70 -12.11 4.28
N GLU A 97 -4.93 -11.91 3.83
CA GLU A 97 -5.38 -12.19 2.45
C GLU A 97 -4.68 -11.32 1.41
N ALA A 98 -4.04 -10.27 1.89
CA ALA A 98 -3.32 -9.32 1.06
C ALA A 98 -1.96 -9.81 0.55
N SER A 99 -1.49 -11.00 0.93
CA SER A 99 -0.11 -11.42 0.65
C SER A 99 0.24 -11.55 -0.85
N ASP A 100 -0.74 -11.90 -1.69
CA ASP A 100 -0.47 -12.22 -3.09
C ASP A 100 -0.70 -11.06 -4.08
N LYS A 101 -1.34 -9.98 -3.64
CA LYS A 101 -1.65 -8.82 -4.50
C LYS A 101 -0.94 -7.58 -4.00
N ILE A 102 -0.23 -6.90 -4.90
CA ILE A 102 0.50 -5.65 -4.60
C ILE A 102 -0.40 -4.40 -4.64
N ALA A 103 -1.61 -4.54 -5.16
CA ALA A 103 -2.60 -3.47 -5.28
C ALA A 103 -3.99 -3.94 -4.87
N ARG A 104 -4.82 -3.01 -4.43
CA ARG A 104 -6.26 -3.17 -4.21
C ARG A 104 -7.03 -2.01 -4.81
N SER A 105 -8.37 -2.07 -4.85
CA SER A 105 -9.17 -0.91 -5.22
C SER A 105 -9.06 0.17 -4.14
N LEU A 106 -9.28 1.42 -4.54
CA LEU A 106 -9.31 2.54 -3.60
C LEU A 106 -10.41 2.35 -2.55
N ALA A 107 -11.58 1.80 -2.94
CA ALA A 107 -12.65 1.45 -2.01
C ALA A 107 -12.18 0.47 -0.91
N GLU A 108 -11.49 -0.61 -1.31
CA GLU A 108 -10.95 -1.60 -0.36
C GLU A 108 -9.88 -0.98 0.57
N GLU A 109 -9.07 -0.04 0.06
CA GLU A 109 -8.06 0.65 0.85
C GLU A 109 -8.68 1.60 1.87
N ILE A 110 -9.73 2.33 1.47
CA ILE A 110 -10.50 3.21 2.35
C ILE A 110 -11.21 2.40 3.44
N GLU A 111 -11.87 1.30 3.09
CA GLU A 111 -12.54 0.43 4.05
C GLU A 111 -11.55 -0.16 5.08
N PHE A 112 -10.40 -0.60 4.61
CA PHE A 112 -9.33 -1.11 5.48
C PHE A 112 -8.86 -0.04 6.46
N THR A 113 -8.58 1.17 5.97
CA THR A 113 -8.15 2.30 6.79
C THR A 113 -9.24 2.70 7.80
N LYS A 114 -10.50 2.74 7.37
CA LYS A 114 -11.63 3.05 8.25
C LYS A 114 -11.76 2.03 9.39
N ASN A 115 -11.67 0.73 9.08
CA ASN A 115 -11.71 -0.32 10.10
C ASN A 115 -10.58 -0.17 11.12
N TYR A 116 -9.36 0.18 10.67
CA TYR A 116 -8.24 0.50 11.56
C TYR A 116 -8.53 1.71 12.45
N LEU A 117 -9.00 2.82 11.87
CA LEU A 117 -9.28 4.06 12.61
C LEU A 117 -10.44 3.91 13.61
N ASP A 118 -11.44 3.11 13.27
CA ASP A 118 -12.54 2.77 14.20
C ASP A 118 -12.03 2.01 15.44
N LEU A 119 -11.06 1.09 15.27
CA LEU A 119 -10.42 0.40 16.38
C LEU A 119 -9.61 1.37 17.26
N GLU A 120 -8.87 2.29 16.63
CA GLU A 120 -8.13 3.32 17.34
C GLU A 120 -9.08 4.28 18.12
N LYS A 121 -10.23 4.63 17.55
CA LYS A 121 -11.24 5.47 18.21
C LYS A 121 -11.69 4.86 19.53
N ILE A 122 -12.01 3.56 19.54
CA ILE A 122 -12.37 2.86 20.77
C ILE A 122 -11.20 2.84 21.77
N ARG A 123 -9.97 2.62 21.30
CA ARG A 123 -8.77 2.65 22.15
C ARG A 123 -8.55 3.99 22.84
N PHE A 124 -8.92 5.08 22.21
CA PHE A 124 -8.86 6.42 22.78
C PHE A 124 -10.10 6.80 23.60
N ASN A 125 -10.98 5.84 23.94
CA ASN A 125 -12.23 6.08 24.67
C ASN A 125 -13.03 7.25 24.07
N ASP A 126 -13.26 7.21 22.76
CA ASP A 126 -13.92 8.25 21.96
C ASP A 126 -13.27 9.65 22.00
N GLY A 127 -12.08 9.77 22.58
CA GLY A 127 -11.28 11.00 22.55
C GLY A 127 -10.56 11.25 21.22
N PHE A 128 -10.93 10.55 20.14
CA PHE A 128 -10.38 10.63 18.80
C PHE A 128 -11.51 10.65 17.77
N ASN A 129 -11.46 11.60 16.86
CA ASN A 129 -12.35 11.68 15.72
C ASN A 129 -11.57 11.64 14.42
N PHE A 130 -12.14 11.01 13.40
CA PHE A 130 -11.59 11.04 12.05
C PHE A 130 -12.69 11.30 11.02
N PHE A 131 -12.31 11.92 9.93
CA PHE A 131 -13.19 12.25 8.82
C PHE A 131 -12.53 11.76 7.53
N ILE A 132 -13.32 11.15 6.65
CA ILE A 132 -12.89 10.72 5.33
C ILE A 132 -13.84 11.38 4.34
N ASP A 133 -13.31 12.36 3.61
CA ASP A 133 -14.04 13.10 2.58
C ASP A 133 -13.56 12.66 1.19
N ILE A 134 -14.51 12.27 0.34
CA ILE A 134 -14.24 11.72 -0.98
C ILE A 134 -15.05 12.49 -2.01
N ASP A 135 -14.36 13.16 -2.93
CA ASP A 135 -15.01 13.84 -4.06
C ASP A 135 -15.79 12.80 -4.90
N SER A 136 -17.02 13.17 -5.26
CA SER A 136 -17.93 12.34 -6.06
C SER A 136 -17.36 11.93 -7.44
N LYS A 137 -16.36 12.65 -7.93
CA LYS A 137 -15.67 12.35 -9.20
C LYS A 137 -14.61 11.27 -9.09
N VAL A 138 -14.22 10.87 -7.87
CA VAL A 138 -13.15 9.89 -7.64
C VAL A 138 -13.61 8.49 -8.03
N ASN A 139 -12.82 7.83 -8.89
CA ASN A 139 -13.05 6.45 -9.25
C ASN A 139 -12.56 5.50 -8.14
N LEU A 140 -13.49 4.99 -7.33
CA LEU A 140 -13.22 4.07 -6.23
C LEU A 140 -12.70 2.68 -6.66
N TYR A 141 -12.90 2.29 -7.92
CA TYR A 141 -12.38 1.03 -8.47
C TYR A 141 -10.94 1.14 -8.96
N ARG A 142 -10.36 2.36 -8.98
CA ARG A 142 -8.95 2.58 -9.33
C ARG A 142 -8.07 1.74 -8.43
N LYS A 143 -7.11 1.03 -9.04
CA LYS A 143 -6.11 0.26 -8.29
C LYS A 143 -5.04 1.18 -7.73
N VAL A 144 -4.79 1.02 -6.44
CA VAL A 144 -3.76 1.75 -5.69
C VAL A 144 -2.84 0.76 -4.98
N PRO A 145 -1.60 1.15 -4.66
CA PRO A 145 -0.74 0.33 -3.80
C PRO A 145 -1.44 0.07 -2.46
N LYS A 146 -1.32 -1.13 -1.95
CA LYS A 146 -1.82 -1.45 -0.62
C LYS A 146 -1.14 -0.59 0.43
N MET A 147 -1.91 -0.23 1.45
CA MET A 147 -1.46 0.53 2.62
C MET A 147 -1.02 1.96 2.29
N ILE A 148 -1.38 2.49 1.10
CA ILE A 148 -1.06 3.86 0.71
C ILE A 148 -1.75 4.90 1.59
N ILE A 149 -2.93 4.61 2.13
CA ILE A 149 -3.64 5.50 3.06
C ILE A 149 -3.35 5.08 4.50
N GLN A 150 -3.50 3.78 4.79
CA GLN A 150 -3.42 3.25 6.14
C GLN A 150 -2.08 3.55 6.81
N ASN A 151 -0.96 3.43 6.09
CA ASN A 151 0.38 3.66 6.66
C ASN A 151 0.56 5.11 7.17
N TYR A 152 0.03 6.10 6.44
CA TYR A 152 0.09 7.50 6.89
C TYR A 152 -0.90 7.79 8.00
N ALA A 153 -2.11 7.23 7.93
CA ALA A 153 -3.10 7.33 9.00
C ALA A 153 -2.57 6.72 10.31
N GLU A 154 -1.90 5.59 10.22
CA GLU A 154 -1.24 4.95 11.38
C GLU A 154 -0.12 5.81 11.95
N ASN A 155 0.73 6.39 11.09
CA ASN A 155 1.79 7.29 11.53
C ASN A 155 1.23 8.54 12.23
N ALA A 156 0.17 9.14 11.69
CA ALA A 156 -0.52 10.26 12.31
C ALA A 156 -1.06 9.91 13.70
N VAL A 157 -1.70 8.74 13.84
CA VAL A 157 -2.22 8.25 15.13
C VAL A 157 -1.08 7.98 16.12
N LYS A 158 -0.05 7.24 15.70
CA LYS A 158 1.05 6.81 16.60
C LYS A 158 1.95 7.97 17.03
N HIS A 159 2.29 8.85 16.12
CA HIS A 159 3.33 9.87 16.35
C HIS A 159 2.74 11.28 16.57
N GLY A 160 1.62 11.59 15.93
CA GLY A 160 0.94 12.88 16.09
C GLY A 160 -0.04 12.87 17.26
N LEU A 161 -1.06 12.02 17.18
CA LEU A 161 -2.24 12.10 18.04
C LEU A 161 -2.07 11.39 19.39
N LYS A 162 -1.28 10.32 19.50
CA LYS A 162 -1.07 9.57 20.74
C LYS A 162 -0.59 10.47 21.88
N HIS A 163 0.23 11.46 21.56
CA HIS A 163 0.86 12.38 22.53
C HIS A 163 0.04 13.64 22.80
N LYS A 164 -1.13 13.78 22.16
CA LYS A 164 -2.08 14.85 22.41
C LYS A 164 -3.10 14.42 23.47
N LYS A 165 -3.39 15.30 24.43
CA LYS A 165 -4.29 14.93 25.54
C LYS A 165 -5.76 14.87 25.10
N ASN A 166 -6.23 15.91 24.40
CA ASN A 166 -7.64 16.06 24.05
C ASN A 166 -7.81 16.51 22.59
N ASN A 167 -9.03 16.36 22.04
CA ASN A 167 -9.42 16.84 20.73
C ASN A 167 -8.50 16.33 19.60
N ARG A 168 -8.32 14.99 19.54
CA ARG A 168 -7.56 14.34 18.47
C ARG A 168 -8.41 14.27 17.22
N VAL A 169 -7.89 14.79 16.13
CA VAL A 169 -8.60 14.80 14.84
C VAL A 169 -7.65 14.38 13.73
N LEU A 170 -8.14 13.51 12.87
CA LEU A 170 -7.50 13.08 11.62
C LEU A 170 -8.46 13.34 10.47
N ASN A 171 -8.01 14.06 9.45
CA ASN A 171 -8.75 14.31 8.23
C ASN A 171 -8.08 13.58 7.06
N ILE A 172 -8.87 12.88 6.27
CA ILE A 172 -8.42 12.22 5.04
C ILE A 172 -9.30 12.79 3.92
N GLN A 173 -8.68 13.48 2.98
CA GLN A 173 -9.36 14.04 1.80
C GLN A 173 -8.86 13.32 0.56
N ILE A 174 -9.79 12.85 -0.29
CA ILE A 174 -9.50 12.13 -1.52
C ILE A 174 -10.19 12.85 -2.66
N THR A 175 -9.40 13.41 -3.57
CA THR A 175 -9.88 14.19 -4.70
C THR A 175 -9.23 13.73 -6.00
N GLU A 176 -9.84 14.04 -7.13
CA GLU A 176 -9.25 13.80 -8.44
C GLU A 176 -9.14 15.13 -9.21
N LYS A 177 -7.90 15.50 -9.59
CA LYS A 177 -7.61 16.69 -10.36
C LYS A 177 -6.66 16.38 -11.50
N ASN A 178 -7.01 16.79 -12.73
CA ASN A 178 -6.18 16.55 -13.91
C ASN A 178 -5.76 15.08 -14.08
N ARG A 179 -6.68 14.14 -13.83
CA ARG A 179 -6.43 12.67 -13.84
C ARG A 179 -5.48 12.17 -12.74
N HIS A 180 -5.06 13.01 -11.82
CA HIS A 180 -4.28 12.63 -10.67
C HIS A 180 -5.20 12.40 -9.47
N LEU A 181 -5.04 11.27 -8.81
CA LEU A 181 -5.63 11.01 -7.52
C LEU A 181 -4.77 11.70 -6.45
N ILE A 182 -5.39 12.59 -5.70
CA ILE A 182 -4.75 13.33 -4.61
C ILE A 182 -5.34 12.83 -3.31
N ILE A 183 -4.47 12.36 -2.41
CA ILE A 183 -4.83 11.89 -1.09
C ILE A 183 -4.09 12.77 -0.09
N VAL A 184 -4.83 13.52 0.70
CA VAL A 184 -4.30 14.40 1.76
C VAL A 184 -4.68 13.80 3.10
N ILE A 185 -3.71 13.64 3.98
CA ILE A 185 -3.90 13.10 5.34
C ILE A 185 -3.31 14.13 6.30
N GLU A 186 -4.18 14.71 7.11
CA GLU A 186 -3.84 15.77 8.05
C GLU A 186 -4.23 15.39 9.47
N ASP A 187 -3.31 15.53 10.41
CA ASP A 187 -3.59 15.36 11.83
C ASP A 187 -3.35 16.68 12.60
N ASN A 188 -4.09 16.86 13.68
CA ASN A 188 -3.90 17.98 14.57
C ASN A 188 -3.02 17.62 15.79
N GLY A 189 -2.10 16.70 15.62
CA GLY A 189 -1.20 16.21 16.66
C GLY A 189 -0.16 17.21 17.14
N ILE A 190 0.89 16.72 17.77
CA ILE A 190 1.97 17.54 18.34
C ILE A 190 2.92 18.14 17.30
N GLY A 191 2.82 17.71 16.04
CA GLY A 191 3.71 18.11 14.95
C GLY A 191 5.09 17.47 15.03
N ARG A 192 5.77 17.40 13.88
CA ARG A 192 7.06 16.69 13.74
C ARG A 192 8.18 17.30 14.56
N GLN A 193 8.34 18.62 14.53
CA GLN A 193 9.41 19.29 15.27
C GLN A 193 9.38 18.99 16.76
N LYS A 194 8.18 18.86 17.34
CA LYS A 194 8.01 18.54 18.75
C LYS A 194 8.21 17.04 19.00
N ALA A 195 7.77 16.21 18.08
CA ALA A 195 7.98 14.77 18.14
C ALA A 195 9.48 14.40 18.04
N ASP A 196 10.25 15.08 17.17
CA ASP A 196 11.71 14.95 17.07
C ASP A 196 12.42 15.28 18.38
N LYS A 197 12.09 16.42 18.99
CA LYS A 197 12.67 16.85 20.28
C LYS A 197 12.40 15.86 21.41
N LEU A 198 11.31 15.10 21.32
CA LEU A 198 10.94 14.10 22.32
C LEU A 198 11.46 12.69 21.98
N ASN A 199 12.30 12.55 20.94
CA ASN A 199 12.81 11.26 20.44
C ASN A 199 11.70 10.22 20.19
N LEU A 200 10.51 10.69 19.76
CA LEU A 200 9.33 9.84 19.52
C LEU A 200 9.33 9.21 18.14
N PHE A 201 10.20 9.62 17.24
CA PHE A 201 10.34 9.00 15.93
C PHE A 201 11.07 7.66 16.05
N THR A 202 10.31 6.60 15.86
CA THR A 202 10.89 5.30 15.58
C THR A 202 11.49 5.33 14.18
N SER A 203 12.79 5.16 14.10
CA SER A 203 13.69 4.82 12.95
C SER A 203 13.33 5.16 11.50
N GLY A 204 12.23 5.83 11.16
CA GLY A 204 11.84 6.17 9.78
C GLY A 204 11.66 4.99 8.81
N LYS A 205 11.84 3.76 9.29
CA LYS A 205 11.83 2.53 8.46
C LYS A 205 10.53 2.32 7.68
N GLY A 206 9.39 2.69 8.27
CA GLY A 206 8.08 2.57 7.60
C GLY A 206 7.99 3.44 6.35
N LEU A 207 8.42 4.71 6.46
CA LEU A 207 8.42 5.65 5.33
C LEU A 207 9.43 5.24 4.25
N GLN A 208 10.61 4.74 4.63
CA GLN A 208 11.60 4.22 3.69
C GLN A 208 11.07 3.01 2.91
N ILE A 209 10.38 2.08 3.59
CA ILE A 209 9.77 0.93 2.91
C ILE A 209 8.70 1.40 1.92
N MET A 210 7.86 2.37 2.30
CA MET A 210 6.83 2.91 1.41
C MET A 210 7.43 3.63 0.21
N SER A 211 8.49 4.42 0.39
CA SER A 211 9.22 5.04 -0.72
C SER A 211 9.72 3.99 -1.71
N THR A 212 10.33 2.92 -1.23
CA THR A 212 10.79 1.81 -2.09
C THR A 212 9.63 1.12 -2.80
N ILE A 213 8.49 0.91 -2.12
CA ILE A 213 7.29 0.36 -2.75
C ILE A 213 6.79 1.27 -3.88
N TYR A 214 6.77 2.60 -3.67
CA TYR A 214 6.35 3.55 -4.70
C TYR A 214 7.28 3.55 -5.91
N GLU A 215 8.60 3.55 -5.70
CA GLU A 215 9.57 3.46 -6.80
C GLU A 215 9.37 2.19 -7.63
N LEU A 216 9.22 1.03 -6.98
CA LEU A 216 8.98 -0.23 -7.67
C LEU A 216 7.61 -0.25 -8.37
N TYR A 217 6.58 0.32 -7.74
CA TYR A 217 5.24 0.40 -8.31
C TYR A 217 5.18 1.33 -9.52
N ASN A 218 5.84 2.50 -9.43
CA ASN A 218 5.99 3.44 -10.54
C ASN A 218 6.66 2.77 -11.75
N LYS A 219 7.75 2.05 -11.49
CA LYS A 219 8.47 1.30 -12.52
C LYS A 219 7.64 0.17 -13.14
N LEU A 220 6.83 -0.52 -12.34
CA LEU A 220 6.04 -1.68 -12.78
C LEU A 220 4.83 -1.28 -13.63
N TYR A 221 4.15 -0.20 -13.25
CA TYR A 221 2.89 0.23 -13.85
C TYR A 221 3.00 1.47 -14.73
N ASN A 222 4.22 2.04 -14.84
CA ASN A 222 4.48 3.29 -15.57
C ASN A 222 3.55 4.44 -15.12
N ILE A 223 3.41 4.59 -13.82
CA ILE A 223 2.67 5.67 -13.16
C ILE A 223 3.62 6.44 -12.27
N GLU A 224 3.21 7.62 -11.83
CA GLU A 224 3.99 8.44 -10.92
C GLU A 224 3.24 8.59 -9.59
N ILE A 225 3.83 8.09 -8.51
CA ILE A 225 3.39 8.33 -7.14
C ILE A 225 4.38 9.30 -6.53
N ILE A 226 3.89 10.51 -6.19
CA ILE A 226 4.67 11.54 -5.53
C ILE A 226 4.19 11.63 -4.08
N GLN A 227 5.14 11.62 -3.16
CA GLN A 227 4.90 11.78 -1.74
C GLN A 227 5.45 13.13 -1.28
N THR A 228 4.60 13.95 -0.67
CA THR A 228 5.02 15.18 0.02
C THR A 228 4.63 15.06 1.49
N ILE A 229 5.54 15.46 2.38
CA ILE A 229 5.31 15.37 3.81
C ILE A 229 5.72 16.72 4.43
N GLU A 230 4.78 17.42 5.04
CA GLU A 230 4.96 18.73 5.71
C GLU A 230 5.05 18.58 7.23
#